data_88c4d0c26557adcb76aa1c71238a96c1
#
_entry.id   88c4d0c26557adcb76aa1c71238a96c1
#
_cell.length_a   1.000
_cell.length_b   1.000
_cell.length_c   1.000
_cell.angle_alpha   90.00
_cell.angle_beta   90.00
_cell.angle_gamma   90.00
#
_symmetry.space_group_name_H-M   'P 1'
#
loop_
_entity.id
_entity.type
_entity.pdbx_description
1 polymer ?
#
loop_
_entity_poly.entity_id
_entity_poly.type
_entity_poly.pdbx_seq_one_letter_code
_entity_poly.pdbx_strand_id
1 'polypeptide(L)'
;KHIMDADGQFVFPTGWHSHSHIVFAKSREEEVIDKIKGMSYADIAAKGGGNLNSANKLNETGEDELFSSAWQRLEEVSKLGTGAIEIKSGYGLTVGGELKMLRVIKKLKEKSKLSIKATFLAAHAYPLLYKENHQGYIDLIINEMLPVIAVEKLADYIDCFCETGFFSPGDMETICKAGMSYGLKPKLHVNQLNSIGGIETALK
;
A
#
# COMPACT_ATOMS: atom_id res chain seq x y z
N LYS A 1 -31.31 -24.60 11.56
CA LYS A 1 -31.35 -23.56 10.53
C LYS A 1 -31.51 -22.23 11.26
N HIS A 2 -30.58 -21.30 11.02
CA HIS A 2 -30.74 -19.92 11.50
C HIS A 2 -31.58 -19.18 10.48
N ILE A 3 -32.62 -18.51 10.94
CA ILE A 3 -33.47 -17.64 10.12
C ILE A 3 -33.16 -16.21 10.59
N MET A 4 -32.84 -15.33 9.64
CA MET A 4 -32.76 -13.89 9.88
C MET A 4 -33.92 -13.22 9.18
N ASP A 5 -34.70 -12.45 9.91
CA ASP A 5 -35.73 -11.60 9.37
C ASP A 5 -35.09 -10.28 8.92
N ALA A 6 -35.28 -9.92 7.66
CA ALA A 6 -34.75 -8.68 7.11
C ALA A 6 -35.71 -7.49 7.30
N ASP A 7 -36.87 -7.70 7.94
CA ASP A 7 -37.86 -6.65 8.26
C ASP A 7 -38.18 -5.76 7.03
N GLY A 8 -38.43 -6.41 5.86
CA GLY A 8 -38.72 -5.73 4.59
C GLY A 8 -37.53 -5.04 3.93
N GLN A 9 -36.33 -5.18 4.46
CA GLN A 9 -35.11 -4.58 3.88
C GLN A 9 -34.47 -5.50 2.84
N PHE A 10 -33.69 -4.91 1.94
CA PHE A 10 -32.91 -5.66 0.97
C PHE A 10 -31.63 -6.20 1.57
N VAL A 11 -31.25 -7.42 1.20
CA VAL A 11 -29.97 -8.04 1.58
C VAL A 11 -29.11 -8.19 0.33
N PHE A 12 -27.92 -7.61 0.35
CA PHE A 12 -26.96 -7.65 -0.73
C PHE A 12 -25.65 -8.32 -0.28
N PRO A 13 -24.87 -8.93 -1.22
CA PRO A 13 -23.50 -9.31 -0.93
C PRO A 13 -22.67 -8.08 -0.51
N THR A 14 -21.69 -8.29 0.35
CA THR A 14 -20.77 -7.22 0.77
C THR A 14 -19.83 -6.81 -0.36
N GLY A 15 -19.42 -5.54 -0.39
CA GLY A 15 -18.44 -5.02 -1.33
C GLY A 15 -17.02 -5.56 -1.08
N TRP A 16 -16.22 -5.60 -2.14
CA TRP A 16 -14.79 -5.91 -2.09
C TRP A 16 -13.98 -4.70 -2.54
N HIS A 17 -13.12 -4.20 -1.64
CA HIS A 17 -12.13 -3.17 -1.97
C HIS A 17 -10.81 -3.86 -2.33
N SER A 18 -10.52 -3.98 -3.61
CA SER A 18 -9.35 -4.68 -4.10
C SER A 18 -8.07 -3.84 -4.11
N HIS A 19 -8.11 -2.58 -3.67
CA HIS A 19 -6.99 -1.66 -3.62
C HIS A 19 -7.27 -0.53 -2.63
N SER A 20 -6.56 -0.50 -1.51
CA SER A 20 -6.70 0.58 -0.55
C SER A 20 -5.40 0.91 0.18
N HIS A 21 -5.33 2.14 0.71
CA HIS A 21 -4.22 2.67 1.51
C HIS A 21 -4.75 3.29 2.80
N ILE A 22 -5.52 2.54 3.60
CA ILE A 22 -6.13 3.08 4.83
C ILE A 22 -5.15 3.23 5.99
N VAL A 23 -3.95 2.64 5.90
CA VAL A 23 -2.89 2.80 6.89
C VAL A 23 -1.99 3.97 6.48
N PHE A 24 -2.25 5.15 7.02
CA PHE A 24 -1.47 6.35 6.81
C PHE A 24 -1.55 7.27 8.03
N ALA A 25 -0.49 8.06 8.28
CA ALA A 25 -0.36 8.90 9.46
C ALA A 25 -1.18 10.20 9.36
N LYS A 26 -1.20 10.84 8.19
CA LYS A 26 -1.93 12.11 7.98
C LYS A 26 -2.58 12.14 6.61
N SER A 27 -3.79 12.68 6.53
CA SER A 27 -4.48 12.88 5.26
C SER A 27 -3.78 13.96 4.40
N ARG A 28 -4.11 13.97 3.11
CA ARG A 28 -3.50 14.83 2.09
C ARG A 28 -4.51 15.80 1.49
N GLU A 29 -5.44 16.29 2.28
CA GLU A 29 -6.53 17.17 1.83
C GLU A 29 -6.01 18.46 1.19
N GLU A 30 -4.94 19.04 1.75
CA GLU A 30 -4.30 20.25 1.20
C GLU A 30 -3.78 20.01 -0.23
N GLU A 31 -3.24 18.82 -0.50
CA GLU A 31 -2.80 18.46 -1.86
C GLU A 31 -3.96 18.30 -2.83
N VAL A 32 -5.13 17.86 -2.36
CA VAL A 32 -6.36 17.81 -3.17
C VAL A 32 -6.82 19.21 -3.53
N ILE A 33 -6.77 20.14 -2.58
CA ILE A 33 -7.08 21.55 -2.82
C ILE A 33 -6.10 22.17 -3.84
N ASP A 34 -4.81 21.87 -3.71
CA ASP A 34 -3.79 22.35 -4.65
C ASP A 34 -4.01 21.81 -6.06
N LYS A 35 -4.40 20.54 -6.21
CA LYS A 35 -4.79 19.94 -7.50
C LYS A 35 -6.02 20.64 -8.10
N ILE A 36 -7.05 20.90 -7.30
CA ILE A 36 -8.26 21.63 -7.75
C ILE A 36 -7.90 23.03 -8.24
N LYS A 37 -6.89 23.67 -7.63
CA LYS A 37 -6.36 24.96 -8.06
C LYS A 37 -5.45 24.90 -9.29
N GLY A 38 -5.27 23.71 -9.88
CA GLY A 38 -4.52 23.50 -11.10
C GLY A 38 -3.01 23.26 -10.91
N MET A 39 -2.54 23.00 -9.70
CA MET A 39 -1.14 22.65 -9.46
C MET A 39 -0.82 21.27 -10.03
N SER A 40 0.32 21.14 -10.70
CA SER A 40 0.81 19.86 -11.16
C SER A 40 1.30 19.00 -9.99
N TYR A 41 1.39 17.68 -10.23
CA TYR A 41 1.97 16.76 -9.25
C TYR A 41 3.42 17.14 -8.89
N ALA A 42 4.19 17.64 -9.86
CA ALA A 42 5.56 18.10 -9.66
C ALA A 42 5.63 19.31 -8.74
N ASP A 43 4.71 20.29 -8.90
CA ASP A 43 4.63 21.48 -8.05
C ASP A 43 4.25 21.12 -6.61
N ILE A 44 3.33 20.19 -6.43
CA ILE A 44 2.93 19.68 -5.11
C ILE A 44 4.10 18.99 -4.42
N ALA A 45 4.83 18.13 -5.17
CA ALA A 45 6.03 17.47 -4.65
C ALA A 45 7.13 18.47 -4.28
N ALA A 46 7.36 19.52 -5.09
CA ALA A 46 8.32 20.58 -4.82
C ALA A 46 7.99 21.40 -3.55
N LYS A 47 6.71 21.51 -3.20
CA LYS A 47 6.24 22.13 -1.94
C LYS A 47 6.40 21.21 -0.71
N GLY A 48 6.97 20.01 -0.88
CA GLY A 48 7.12 19.03 0.19
C GLY A 48 5.89 18.14 0.40
N GLY A 49 4.96 18.07 -0.57
CA GLY A 49 3.85 17.14 -0.62
C GLY A 49 4.24 15.76 -1.20
N GLY A 50 3.24 14.93 -1.45
CA GLY A 50 3.43 13.63 -2.09
C GLY A 50 3.86 12.51 -1.12
N ASN A 51 4.32 11.40 -1.71
CA ASN A 51 4.64 10.18 -0.96
C ASN A 51 5.77 10.38 0.05
N LEU A 52 6.75 11.25 -0.23
CA LEU A 52 7.87 11.53 0.67
C LEU A 52 7.44 12.21 1.97
N ASN A 53 6.52 13.19 1.88
CA ASN A 53 5.96 13.84 3.06
C ASN A 53 5.14 12.84 3.89
N SER A 54 4.36 12.00 3.24
CA SER A 54 3.62 10.92 3.91
C SER A 54 4.56 9.95 4.63
N ALA A 55 5.72 9.63 4.02
CA ALA A 55 6.72 8.75 4.61
C ALA A 55 7.34 9.36 5.87
N ASN A 56 7.74 10.63 5.83
CA ASN A 56 8.29 11.32 7.00
C ASN A 56 7.33 11.26 8.19
N LYS A 57 6.07 11.66 7.97
CA LYS A 57 5.03 11.65 9.01
C LYS A 57 4.74 10.25 9.54
N LEU A 58 4.69 9.24 8.64
CA LEU A 58 4.47 7.85 9.04
C LEU A 58 5.64 7.32 9.90
N ASN A 59 6.87 7.66 9.56
CA ASN A 59 8.03 7.22 10.33
C ASN A 59 8.05 7.83 11.74
N GLU A 60 7.57 9.07 11.92
CA GLU A 60 7.43 9.77 13.20
C GLU A 60 6.24 9.28 14.04
N THR A 61 5.20 8.74 13.41
CA THR A 61 3.98 8.30 14.10
C THR A 61 4.18 6.94 14.78
N GLY A 62 3.71 6.83 16.03
CA GLY A 62 3.74 5.58 16.78
C GLY A 62 2.82 4.51 16.18
N GLU A 63 3.17 3.23 16.40
CA GLU A 63 2.41 2.09 15.84
C GLU A 63 0.96 2.05 16.36
N ASP A 64 0.74 2.36 17.64
CA ASP A 64 -0.59 2.32 18.24
C ASP A 64 -1.47 3.48 17.75
N GLU A 65 -0.92 4.65 17.50
CA GLU A 65 -1.61 5.78 16.90
C GLU A 65 -2.00 5.46 15.46
N LEU A 66 -1.06 4.90 14.70
CA LEU A 66 -1.29 4.48 13.31
C LEU A 66 -2.38 3.39 13.25
N PHE A 67 -2.36 2.43 14.18
CA PHE A 67 -3.39 1.41 14.31
C PHE A 67 -4.76 2.03 14.62
N SER A 68 -4.84 2.92 15.60
CA SER A 68 -6.11 3.52 16.04
C SER A 68 -6.75 4.32 14.90
N SER A 69 -5.97 5.10 14.17
CA SER A 69 -6.44 5.86 13.01
C SER A 69 -6.91 4.96 11.86
N ALA A 70 -6.16 3.89 11.58
CA ALA A 70 -6.51 2.93 10.55
C ALA A 70 -7.76 2.11 10.93
N TRP A 71 -7.93 1.79 12.21
CA TRP A 71 -9.10 1.10 12.72
C TRP A 71 -10.38 1.91 12.49
N GLN A 72 -10.37 3.21 12.79
CA GLN A 72 -11.52 4.09 12.55
C GLN A 72 -11.92 4.08 11.07
N ARG A 73 -10.95 4.21 10.15
CA ARG A 73 -11.20 4.15 8.69
C ARG A 73 -11.76 2.79 8.27
N LEU A 74 -11.25 1.71 8.87
CA LEU A 74 -11.73 0.35 8.60
C LEU A 74 -13.19 0.18 9.05
N GLU A 75 -13.57 0.72 10.21
CA GLU A 75 -14.95 0.70 10.68
C GLU A 75 -15.88 1.52 9.78
N GLU A 76 -15.42 2.68 9.28
CA GLU A 76 -16.18 3.50 8.34
C GLU A 76 -16.51 2.74 7.06
N VAL A 77 -15.51 2.14 6.40
CA VAL A 77 -15.75 1.38 5.17
C VAL A 77 -16.58 0.12 5.42
N SER A 78 -16.46 -0.50 6.59
CA SER A 78 -17.31 -1.62 7.00
C SER A 78 -18.79 -1.21 7.11
N LYS A 79 -19.07 -0.06 7.71
CA LYS A 79 -20.45 0.48 7.82
C LYS A 79 -21.06 0.81 6.46
N LEU A 80 -20.21 1.09 5.45
CA LEU A 80 -20.63 1.32 4.07
C LEU A 80 -20.83 0.02 3.26
N GLY A 81 -20.74 -1.15 3.90
CA GLY A 81 -21.01 -2.44 3.28
C GLY A 81 -19.79 -3.17 2.74
N THR A 82 -18.57 -2.76 3.09
CA THR A 82 -17.34 -3.49 2.73
C THR A 82 -17.19 -4.74 3.61
N GLY A 83 -17.08 -5.91 2.99
CA GLY A 83 -16.84 -7.19 3.68
C GLY A 83 -15.43 -7.73 3.47
N ALA A 84 -14.74 -7.29 2.43
CA ALA A 84 -13.35 -7.66 2.16
C ALA A 84 -12.55 -6.46 1.65
N ILE A 85 -11.30 -6.34 2.09
CA ILE A 85 -10.44 -5.23 1.72
C ILE A 85 -8.98 -5.68 1.56
N GLU A 86 -8.31 -5.18 0.54
CA GLU A 86 -6.87 -5.21 0.43
C GLU A 86 -6.30 -3.91 0.98
N ILE A 87 -5.29 -4.02 1.86
CA ILE A 87 -4.59 -2.89 2.44
C ILE A 87 -3.11 -2.97 2.06
N LYS A 88 -2.60 -1.90 1.44
CA LYS A 88 -1.21 -1.81 0.99
C LYS A 88 -0.37 -1.03 1.99
N SER A 89 0.90 -1.41 2.12
CA SER A 89 1.96 -0.54 2.65
C SER A 89 2.38 0.50 1.59
N GLY A 90 3.58 1.06 1.66
CA GLY A 90 4.10 1.93 0.61
C GLY A 90 4.22 3.40 0.99
N TYR A 91 3.94 3.75 2.23
CA TYR A 91 4.19 5.09 2.77
C TYR A 91 5.28 5.12 3.84
N GLY A 92 5.93 3.98 4.12
CA GLY A 92 7.06 3.93 5.05
C GLY A 92 8.37 4.34 4.38
N LEU A 93 8.63 3.80 3.20
CA LEU A 93 9.82 4.00 2.36
C LEU A 93 11.15 3.74 3.10
N THR A 94 11.09 3.12 4.27
CA THR A 94 12.20 2.65 5.10
C THR A 94 11.88 1.25 5.60
N VAL A 95 12.89 0.48 6.00
CA VAL A 95 12.66 -0.86 6.59
C VAL A 95 11.69 -0.77 7.76
N GLY A 96 11.98 0.09 8.73
CA GLY A 96 11.14 0.25 9.92
C GLY A 96 9.73 0.73 9.61
N GLY A 97 9.58 1.70 8.69
CA GLY A 97 8.29 2.26 8.30
C GLY A 97 7.38 1.27 7.58
N GLU A 98 7.93 0.55 6.60
CA GLU A 98 7.18 -0.47 5.86
C GLU A 98 6.75 -1.65 6.75
N LEU A 99 7.66 -2.16 7.58
CA LEU A 99 7.35 -3.23 8.52
C LEU A 99 6.34 -2.78 9.57
N LYS A 100 6.42 -1.54 10.07
CA LYS A 100 5.42 -0.95 10.97
C LYS A 100 4.04 -0.93 10.34
N MET A 101 3.92 -0.47 9.08
CA MET A 101 2.63 -0.49 8.36
C MET A 101 2.07 -1.91 8.25
N LEU A 102 2.88 -2.86 7.84
CA LEU A 102 2.44 -4.26 7.67
C LEU A 102 2.05 -4.91 9.01
N ARG A 103 2.75 -4.59 10.10
CA ARG A 103 2.36 -5.06 11.46
C ARG A 103 1.03 -4.45 11.89
N VAL A 104 0.78 -3.19 11.58
CA VAL A 104 -0.54 -2.56 11.79
C VAL A 104 -1.61 -3.28 10.98
N ILE A 105 -1.37 -3.58 9.70
CA ILE A 105 -2.31 -4.33 8.86
C ILE A 105 -2.59 -5.71 9.46
N LYS A 106 -1.57 -6.40 9.96
CA LYS A 106 -1.72 -7.70 10.64
C LYS A 106 -2.61 -7.58 11.88
N LYS A 107 -2.39 -6.57 12.73
CA LYS A 107 -3.26 -6.28 13.89
C LYS A 107 -4.72 -6.00 13.49
N LEU A 108 -4.93 -5.25 12.38
CA LEU A 108 -6.26 -5.01 11.83
C LEU A 108 -6.92 -6.32 11.40
N LYS A 109 -6.20 -7.18 10.69
CA LYS A 109 -6.67 -8.50 10.23
C LYS A 109 -7.05 -9.42 11.39
N GLU A 110 -6.29 -9.40 12.49
CA GLU A 110 -6.55 -10.22 13.68
C GLU A 110 -7.77 -9.75 14.47
N LYS A 111 -8.03 -8.43 14.50
CA LYS A 111 -9.11 -7.85 15.31
C LYS A 111 -10.41 -7.62 14.54
N SER A 112 -10.35 -7.48 13.24
CA SER A 112 -11.51 -7.17 12.39
C SER A 112 -12.30 -8.42 12.02
N LYS A 113 -13.61 -8.24 11.77
CA LYS A 113 -14.47 -9.25 11.13
C LYS A 113 -14.37 -9.24 9.58
N LEU A 114 -13.74 -8.23 9.00
CA LEU A 114 -13.55 -8.16 7.55
C LEU A 114 -12.49 -9.15 7.07
N SER A 115 -12.65 -9.64 5.85
CA SER A 115 -11.59 -10.36 5.17
C SER A 115 -10.51 -9.38 4.70
N ILE A 116 -9.33 -9.37 5.35
CA ILE A 116 -8.24 -8.45 5.02
C ILE A 116 -7.12 -9.18 4.32
N LYS A 117 -6.64 -8.61 3.22
CA LYS A 117 -5.41 -9.01 2.52
C LYS A 117 -4.38 -7.91 2.63
N ALA A 118 -3.15 -8.28 2.95
CA ALA A 118 -2.03 -7.36 3.07
C ALA A 118 -1.17 -7.40 1.81
N THR A 119 -0.81 -6.22 1.28
CA THR A 119 0.10 -6.08 0.14
C THR A 119 1.33 -5.27 0.54
N PHE A 120 2.49 -5.83 0.33
CA PHE A 120 3.77 -5.15 0.51
C PHE A 120 4.09 -4.32 -0.73
N LEU A 121 4.18 -3.00 -0.58
CA LEU A 121 4.40 -2.02 -1.65
C LEU A 121 5.53 -1.03 -1.31
N ALA A 122 6.67 -1.47 -0.78
CA ALA A 122 7.80 -0.56 -0.59
C ALA A 122 8.27 0.07 -1.92
N ALA A 123 8.14 -0.67 -3.03
CA ALA A 123 8.40 -0.16 -4.38
C ALA A 123 7.29 0.79 -4.89
N HIS A 124 6.92 1.78 -4.09
CA HIS A 124 5.91 2.81 -4.40
C HIS A 124 6.54 4.13 -4.86
N ALA A 125 7.67 4.48 -4.29
CA ALA A 125 8.50 5.62 -4.70
C ALA A 125 9.92 5.38 -4.19
N TYR A 126 10.91 6.04 -4.82
CA TYR A 126 12.27 6.06 -4.29
C TYR A 126 12.40 7.08 -3.15
N PRO A 127 12.92 6.69 -1.97
CA PRO A 127 13.28 7.63 -0.92
C PRO A 127 14.35 8.60 -1.40
N LEU A 128 14.38 9.82 -0.86
CA LEU A 128 15.39 10.84 -1.24
C LEU A 128 16.82 10.32 -1.10
N LEU A 129 17.09 9.51 -0.08
CA LEU A 129 18.40 8.90 0.15
C LEU A 129 18.88 8.00 -1.01
N TYR A 130 17.94 7.45 -1.76
CA TYR A 130 18.22 6.53 -2.87
C TYR A 130 17.96 7.13 -4.25
N LYS A 131 17.76 8.46 -4.33
CA LYS A 131 17.47 9.17 -5.59
C LYS A 131 18.52 8.91 -6.68
N GLU A 132 19.79 8.85 -6.29
CA GLU A 132 20.91 8.58 -7.18
C GLU A 132 21.42 7.12 -7.10
N ASN A 133 20.75 6.27 -6.31
CA ASN A 133 21.12 4.86 -6.13
C ASN A 133 19.87 3.98 -6.04
N HIS A 134 19.12 3.90 -7.12
CA HIS A 134 17.88 3.10 -7.19
C HIS A 134 18.12 1.62 -6.87
N GLN A 135 19.22 1.04 -7.35
CA GLN A 135 19.57 -0.35 -7.07
C GLN A 135 19.74 -0.59 -5.55
N GLY A 136 20.37 0.34 -4.83
CA GLY A 136 20.52 0.21 -3.38
C GLY A 136 19.19 0.14 -2.63
N TYR A 137 18.14 0.81 -3.13
CA TYR A 137 16.81 0.69 -2.54
C TYR A 137 16.13 -0.64 -2.88
N ILE A 138 16.31 -1.13 -4.10
CA ILE A 138 15.84 -2.47 -4.51
C ILE A 138 16.51 -3.55 -3.66
N ASP A 139 17.81 -3.44 -3.46
CA ASP A 139 18.57 -4.36 -2.61
C ASP A 139 18.08 -4.32 -1.15
N LEU A 140 17.74 -3.14 -0.62
CA LEU A 140 17.15 -2.98 0.71
C LEU A 140 15.79 -3.70 0.82
N ILE A 141 14.93 -3.55 -0.19
CA ILE A 141 13.65 -4.24 -0.25
C ILE A 141 13.84 -5.76 -0.22
N ILE A 142 14.76 -6.25 -1.05
CA ILE A 142 14.96 -7.70 -1.25
C ILE A 142 15.67 -8.34 -0.05
N ASN A 143 16.73 -7.72 0.44
CA ASN A 143 17.63 -8.34 1.42
C ASN A 143 17.29 -8.04 2.87
N GLU A 144 16.57 -6.93 3.14
CA GLU A 144 16.25 -6.55 4.51
C GLU A 144 14.75 -6.63 4.83
N MET A 145 13.86 -6.20 3.90
CA MET A 145 12.42 -6.21 4.18
C MET A 145 11.79 -7.57 3.94
N LEU A 146 11.99 -8.19 2.76
CA LEU A 146 11.36 -9.45 2.40
C LEU A 146 11.63 -10.61 3.37
N PRO A 147 12.85 -10.83 3.89
CA PRO A 147 13.09 -11.88 4.87
C PRO A 147 12.26 -11.72 6.15
N VAL A 148 12.14 -10.49 6.67
CA VAL A 148 11.34 -10.19 7.86
C VAL A 148 9.86 -10.40 7.59
N ILE A 149 9.38 -9.92 6.44
CA ILE A 149 7.98 -10.09 6.01
C ILE A 149 7.61 -11.58 5.94
N ALA A 150 8.49 -12.40 5.41
CA ALA A 150 8.29 -13.85 5.31
C ALA A 150 8.25 -14.53 6.69
N VAL A 151 9.21 -14.21 7.57
CA VAL A 151 9.30 -14.78 8.93
C VAL A 151 8.07 -14.40 9.76
N GLU A 152 7.68 -13.12 9.74
CA GLU A 152 6.53 -12.62 10.50
C GLU A 152 5.18 -12.86 9.80
N LYS A 153 5.17 -13.36 8.56
CA LYS A 153 3.98 -13.57 7.72
C LYS A 153 3.12 -12.30 7.62
N LEU A 154 3.74 -11.20 7.19
CA LEU A 154 3.12 -9.88 7.20
C LEU A 154 2.31 -9.55 5.95
N ALA A 155 2.57 -10.21 4.81
CA ALA A 155 1.92 -9.89 3.55
C ALA A 155 1.42 -11.13 2.81
N ASP A 156 0.34 -10.98 2.05
CA ASP A 156 -0.21 -11.97 1.11
C ASP A 156 0.31 -11.70 -0.32
N TYR A 157 0.58 -10.43 -0.65
CA TYR A 157 0.97 -9.97 -1.99
C TYR A 157 2.21 -9.07 -1.93
N ILE A 158 2.91 -8.99 -3.08
CA ILE A 158 3.94 -8.00 -3.37
C ILE A 158 3.50 -7.14 -4.54
N ASP A 159 3.77 -5.83 -4.47
CA ASP A 159 3.39 -4.87 -5.49
C ASP A 159 4.56 -3.93 -5.81
N CYS A 160 4.56 -3.41 -7.03
CA CYS A 160 5.53 -2.45 -7.52
C CYS A 160 4.83 -1.42 -8.40
N PHE A 161 5.11 -0.15 -8.19
CA PHE A 161 4.62 0.94 -9.04
C PHE A 161 5.53 1.09 -10.25
N CYS A 162 5.21 0.34 -11.30
CA CYS A 162 5.93 0.34 -12.57
C CYS A 162 5.44 1.49 -13.45
N GLU A 163 6.15 2.62 -13.44
CA GLU A 163 5.74 3.84 -14.12
C GLU A 163 6.96 4.71 -14.45
N THR A 164 6.84 5.59 -15.46
CA THR A 164 7.86 6.58 -15.82
C THR A 164 8.23 7.44 -14.62
N GLY A 165 9.53 7.51 -14.31
CA GLY A 165 10.02 8.26 -13.14
C GLY A 165 9.94 7.53 -11.80
N PHE A 166 9.46 6.29 -11.81
CA PHE A 166 9.41 5.37 -10.67
C PHE A 166 10.18 4.07 -11.03
N PHE A 167 9.59 2.91 -10.80
CA PHE A 167 10.26 1.64 -11.08
C PHE A 167 10.09 1.22 -12.54
N SER A 168 11.17 0.74 -13.16
CA SER A 168 11.14 0.20 -14.51
C SER A 168 10.49 -1.20 -14.54
N PRO A 169 10.09 -1.72 -15.73
CA PRO A 169 9.64 -3.10 -15.87
C PRO A 169 10.67 -4.13 -15.39
N GLY A 170 11.98 -3.87 -15.55
CA GLY A 170 13.05 -4.74 -15.05
C GLY A 170 13.16 -4.74 -13.52
N ASP A 171 13.01 -3.56 -12.89
CA ASP A 171 12.98 -3.44 -11.42
C ASP A 171 11.76 -4.18 -10.85
N MET A 172 10.59 -4.00 -11.46
CA MET A 172 9.36 -4.69 -11.11
C MET A 172 9.53 -6.20 -11.19
N GLU A 173 10.08 -6.71 -12.27
CA GLU A 173 10.34 -8.14 -12.46
C GLU A 173 11.26 -8.68 -11.36
N THR A 174 12.35 -7.96 -11.06
CA THR A 174 13.34 -8.33 -10.04
C THR A 174 12.71 -8.40 -8.65
N ILE A 175 11.98 -7.35 -8.25
CA ILE A 175 11.31 -7.26 -6.94
C ILE A 175 10.22 -8.34 -6.81
N CYS A 176 9.41 -8.53 -7.86
CA CYS A 176 8.34 -9.52 -7.84
C CYS A 176 8.87 -10.96 -7.79
N LYS A 177 9.91 -11.30 -8.56
CA LYS A 177 10.56 -12.61 -8.48
C LYS A 177 11.13 -12.88 -7.10
N ALA A 178 11.77 -11.89 -6.47
CA ALA A 178 12.22 -12.00 -5.11
C ALA A 178 11.06 -12.25 -4.13
N GLY A 179 9.95 -11.50 -4.23
CA GLY A 179 8.77 -11.71 -3.40
C GLY A 179 8.14 -13.08 -3.60
N MET A 180 8.08 -13.57 -4.82
CA MET A 180 7.56 -14.91 -5.15
C MET A 180 8.39 -16.02 -4.50
N SER A 181 9.71 -15.85 -4.39
CA SER A 181 10.58 -16.84 -3.70
C SER A 181 10.26 -16.95 -2.21
N TYR A 182 9.63 -15.93 -1.61
CA TYR A 182 9.09 -15.93 -0.26
C TYR A 182 7.59 -16.26 -0.18
N GLY A 183 6.97 -16.69 -1.29
CA GLY A 183 5.56 -17.11 -1.34
C GLY A 183 4.55 -15.99 -1.51
N LEU A 184 4.97 -14.74 -1.74
CA LEU A 184 4.08 -13.62 -2.04
C LEU A 184 3.60 -13.71 -3.51
N LYS A 185 2.35 -13.32 -3.75
CA LYS A 185 1.80 -13.27 -5.11
C LYS A 185 1.92 -11.84 -5.67
N PRO A 186 2.34 -11.67 -6.93
CA PRO A 186 2.38 -10.35 -7.54
C PRO A 186 0.97 -9.74 -7.71
N LYS A 187 0.87 -8.44 -7.45
CA LYS A 187 -0.30 -7.61 -7.70
C LYS A 187 0.19 -6.20 -8.03
N LEU A 188 0.08 -5.76 -9.27
CA LEU A 188 0.95 -4.74 -9.83
C LEU A 188 0.21 -3.43 -10.16
N HIS A 189 0.88 -2.30 -9.92
CA HIS A 189 0.53 -0.99 -10.47
C HIS A 189 1.26 -0.79 -11.79
N VAL A 190 0.54 -0.80 -12.89
CA VAL A 190 1.10 -0.61 -14.24
C VAL A 190 0.20 0.28 -15.08
N ASN A 191 0.78 1.01 -16.03
CA ASN A 191 0.05 1.83 -17.02
C ASN A 191 -0.90 2.87 -16.40
N GLN A 192 -0.55 3.44 -15.24
CA GLN A 192 -1.41 4.44 -14.59
C GLN A 192 -1.33 5.79 -15.31
N LEU A 193 -0.14 6.20 -15.73
CA LEU A 193 0.13 7.44 -16.44
C LEU A 193 0.63 7.16 -17.86
N ASN A 194 1.55 6.20 -18.00
CA ASN A 194 2.18 5.85 -19.26
C ASN A 194 2.28 4.32 -19.42
N SER A 195 2.21 3.86 -20.68
CA SER A 195 2.50 2.47 -21.01
C SER A 195 4.01 2.31 -21.26
N ILE A 196 4.70 1.69 -20.32
CA ILE A 196 6.17 1.50 -20.37
C ILE A 196 6.59 0.02 -20.47
N GLY A 197 5.65 -0.87 -20.83
CA GLY A 197 5.92 -2.30 -20.95
C GLY A 197 5.72 -3.10 -19.65
N GLY A 198 5.05 -2.52 -18.65
CA GLY A 198 4.80 -3.19 -17.38
C GLY A 198 3.87 -4.40 -17.51
N ILE A 199 2.80 -4.29 -18.31
CA ILE A 199 1.86 -5.40 -18.55
C ILE A 199 2.56 -6.53 -19.31
N GLU A 200 3.30 -6.21 -20.37
CA GLU A 200 4.02 -7.18 -21.19
C GLU A 200 5.06 -7.96 -20.37
N THR A 201 5.70 -7.28 -19.43
CA THR A 201 6.67 -7.90 -18.53
C THR A 201 5.98 -8.79 -17.49
N ALA A 202 4.83 -8.35 -16.97
CA ALA A 202 4.06 -9.12 -15.97
C ALA A 202 3.45 -10.41 -16.51
N LEU A 203 3.26 -10.51 -17.84
CA LEU A 203 2.67 -11.69 -18.50
C LEU A 203 3.70 -12.73 -18.95
N LYS A 204 5.00 -12.47 -18.79
CA LYS A 204 6.09 -13.42 -19.05
C LYS A 204 6.34 -14.35 -17.88
#